data_95df828a36dfb94455521859a3a5cb25
#
_entry.id   95df828a36dfb94455521859a3a5cb25
#
_cell.length_a   1.000
_cell.length_b   1.000
_cell.length_c   1.000
_cell.angle_alpha   90.00
_cell.angle_beta   90.00
_cell.angle_gamma   90.00
#
_symmetry.space_group_name_H-M   'P 1'
#
loop_
_entity.id
_entity.type
_entity.pdbx_description
1 polymer ?
#
loop_
_entity_poly.entity_id
_entity_poly.type
_entity_poly.pdbx_seq_one_letter_code
_entity_poly.pdbx_strand_id
1 'polypeptide(L)'
;MSITTFFRNGSLTAIGLLLAGVLATPTFAKTKKLDSVALTVGDLGNPFFVQIAHGAEYEAKHINDKVKFTALSSNYEVNNQTHQIDNFISSNVNLILLGAADSKGIAPAVMRAKQAGITVVAVDVGAEGGVDATVTSNNKQAGTKDGLYVAERLKSKGQIIIINGPPVTAVTDRVAGFLEEIKKHPDLKILSQDQNAGGSRDGGLRIMSDLLTAFNHIDAVFAINDPTAIGCDLAAKQAQRKEFFIVGVDGSPDIVPFLKDPGSLIAATAAQDPYLMAQEAVKIGYNIMQGKKPKEELTLIPVGLITKENVDRYAGWTK
;
A
#
# COMPACT_ATOMS: atom_id res chain seq x y z
N MET A 1 71.86 54.17 -54.09
CA MET A 1 72.83 53.20 -53.53
C MET A 1 72.04 52.04 -53.05
N SER A 2 71.91 51.02 -53.85
CA SER A 2 72.50 49.69 -53.73
C SER A 2 71.90 48.91 -52.54
N ILE A 3 71.09 47.96 -52.74
CA ILE A 3 71.31 46.52 -53.03
C ILE A 3 70.81 45.73 -51.74
N THR A 4 70.23 44.65 -51.65
CA THR A 4 70.28 43.40 -52.41
C THR A 4 69.13 42.49 -51.88
N THR A 5 68.57 41.74 -52.79
CA THR A 5 67.65 40.67 -52.69
C THR A 5 68.22 39.47 -51.94
N PHE A 6 67.44 38.80 -51.07
CA PHE A 6 67.71 37.41 -50.76
C PHE A 6 66.35 36.64 -50.66
N PHE A 7 66.18 35.74 -51.58
CA PHE A 7 65.15 34.70 -51.58
C PHE A 7 65.53 33.64 -50.54
N ARG A 8 64.55 33.23 -49.74
CA ARG A 8 64.66 31.97 -49.00
C ARG A 8 63.32 31.22 -48.99
N ASN A 9 63.36 30.07 -49.64
CA ASN A 9 62.30 29.06 -49.68
C ASN A 9 61.89 28.64 -48.30
N GLY A 10 60.59 28.73 -47.98
CA GLY A 10 59.95 28.17 -46.76
C GLY A 10 58.99 27.05 -47.16
N SER A 11 59.34 25.83 -46.83
CA SER A 11 58.52 24.63 -47.01
C SER A 11 57.21 24.70 -46.23
N LEU A 12 56.11 24.56 -46.92
CA LEU A 12 54.81 24.34 -46.30
C LEU A 12 54.73 22.90 -45.71
N THR A 13 54.79 22.79 -44.43
CA THR A 13 54.44 21.53 -43.71
C THR A 13 52.93 21.50 -43.45
N ALA A 14 52.24 20.68 -44.21
CA ALA A 14 50.83 20.42 -43.98
C ALA A 14 50.64 19.53 -42.67
N ILE A 15 50.14 20.12 -41.61
CA ILE A 15 49.73 19.37 -40.40
C ILE A 15 48.35 18.80 -40.65
N GLY A 16 48.27 17.50 -40.93
CA GLY A 16 47.01 16.74 -41.00
C GLY A 16 46.45 16.55 -39.61
N LEU A 17 45.37 17.24 -39.28
CA LEU A 17 44.55 16.93 -38.10
C LEU A 17 43.78 15.62 -38.35
N LEU A 18 44.24 14.53 -37.73
CA LEU A 18 43.46 13.29 -37.59
C LEU A 18 42.38 13.54 -36.55
N LEU A 19 41.12 13.82 -36.98
CA LEU A 19 39.94 13.72 -36.13
C LEU A 19 39.70 12.22 -35.85
N ALA A 20 40.12 11.75 -34.68
CA ALA A 20 39.72 10.47 -34.16
C ALA A 20 38.25 10.59 -33.72
N GLY A 21 37.31 10.23 -34.60
CA GLY A 21 35.90 10.09 -34.25
C GLY A 21 35.72 8.97 -33.21
N VAL A 22 35.49 9.33 -31.97
CA VAL A 22 35.03 8.39 -30.93
C VAL A 22 33.63 7.93 -31.31
N LEU A 23 33.53 6.79 -31.97
CA LEU A 23 32.29 6.09 -32.16
C LEU A 23 31.81 5.63 -30.77
N ALA A 24 30.95 6.43 -30.12
CA ALA A 24 30.24 6.01 -28.96
C ALA A 24 29.32 4.84 -29.37
N THR A 25 29.79 3.61 -29.13
CA THR A 25 28.94 2.43 -29.25
C THR A 25 27.81 2.59 -28.24
N PRO A 26 26.53 2.48 -28.65
CA PRO A 26 25.43 2.48 -27.69
C PRO A 26 25.63 1.27 -26.77
N THR A 27 25.98 1.53 -25.53
CA THR A 27 25.96 0.51 -24.47
C THR A 27 24.50 0.12 -24.26
N PHE A 28 24.06 -0.96 -24.90
CA PHE A 28 22.80 -1.57 -24.59
C PHE A 28 22.85 -1.96 -23.11
N ALA A 29 22.13 -1.23 -22.26
CA ALA A 29 21.99 -1.58 -20.87
C ALA A 29 21.48 -3.03 -20.82
N LYS A 30 22.28 -3.93 -20.25
CA LYS A 30 21.93 -5.35 -20.13
C LYS A 30 20.62 -5.43 -19.35
N THR A 31 19.56 -5.94 -19.96
CA THR A 31 18.26 -6.11 -19.31
C THR A 31 18.46 -6.92 -18.04
N LYS A 32 18.07 -6.35 -16.89
CA LYS A 32 18.18 -7.04 -15.61
C LYS A 32 17.10 -8.11 -15.53
N LYS A 33 17.50 -9.36 -15.30
CA LYS A 33 16.56 -10.47 -15.12
C LYS A 33 15.91 -10.40 -13.74
N LEU A 34 14.64 -10.74 -13.64
CA LEU A 34 13.93 -10.86 -12.36
C LEU A 34 14.17 -12.26 -11.80
N ASP A 35 15.31 -12.49 -11.14
CA ASP A 35 15.66 -13.80 -10.58
C ASP A 35 15.15 -14.01 -9.16
N SER A 36 14.85 -12.92 -8.45
CA SER A 36 14.34 -12.96 -7.06
C SER A 36 13.44 -11.77 -6.74
N VAL A 37 12.34 -12.07 -6.07
CA VAL A 37 11.41 -11.09 -5.48
C VAL A 37 11.23 -11.42 -4.00
N ALA A 38 11.39 -10.44 -3.16
CA ALA A 38 11.12 -10.55 -1.73
C ALA A 38 9.99 -9.61 -1.32
N LEU A 39 9.03 -10.14 -0.61
CA LEU A 39 7.92 -9.40 -0.03
C LEU A 39 8.05 -9.40 1.49
N THR A 40 7.91 -8.25 2.12
CA THR A 40 7.70 -8.13 3.56
C THR A 40 6.47 -7.28 3.83
N VAL A 41 5.59 -7.76 4.70
CA VAL A 41 4.29 -7.14 5.01
C VAL A 41 4.06 -7.10 6.53
N GLY A 42 2.99 -6.41 6.94
CA GLY A 42 2.62 -6.28 8.34
C GLY A 42 2.35 -7.62 9.00
N ASP A 43 1.34 -8.35 8.52
CA ASP A 43 0.92 -9.61 9.14
C ASP A 43 0.33 -10.59 8.11
N LEU A 44 1.01 -11.72 7.86
CA LEU A 44 0.50 -12.79 6.99
C LEU A 44 -0.63 -13.61 7.62
N GLY A 45 -0.98 -13.38 8.86
CA GLY A 45 -2.23 -13.87 9.45
C GLY A 45 -3.48 -13.13 8.93
N ASN A 46 -3.31 -11.95 8.35
CA ASN A 46 -4.38 -11.21 7.69
C ASN A 46 -4.54 -11.70 6.24
N PRO A 47 -5.74 -12.17 5.82
CA PRO A 47 -6.02 -12.65 4.46
C PRO A 47 -5.65 -11.64 3.36
N PHE A 48 -5.69 -10.34 3.66
CA PHE A 48 -5.30 -9.28 2.74
C PHE A 48 -3.85 -9.44 2.27
N PHE A 49 -2.92 -9.62 3.20
CA PHE A 49 -1.50 -9.80 2.85
C PHE A 49 -1.21 -11.15 2.22
N VAL A 50 -2.03 -12.17 2.49
CA VAL A 50 -1.95 -13.45 1.76
C VAL A 50 -2.29 -13.24 0.28
N GLN A 51 -3.31 -12.45 -0.03
CA GLN A 51 -3.65 -12.10 -1.42
C GLN A 51 -2.60 -11.23 -2.09
N ILE A 52 -1.98 -10.29 -1.36
CA ILE A 52 -0.80 -9.54 -1.84
C ILE A 52 0.32 -10.53 -2.22
N ALA A 53 0.62 -11.51 -1.36
CA ALA A 53 1.68 -12.49 -1.64
C ALA A 53 1.34 -13.34 -2.87
N HIS A 54 0.10 -13.82 -3.00
CA HIS A 54 -0.34 -14.60 -4.16
C HIS A 54 -0.27 -13.79 -5.46
N GLY A 55 -0.75 -12.54 -5.47
CA GLY A 55 -0.69 -11.67 -6.65
C GLY A 55 0.74 -11.35 -7.07
N ALA A 56 1.62 -11.09 -6.10
CA ALA A 56 3.03 -10.82 -6.34
C ALA A 56 3.75 -12.05 -6.89
N GLU A 57 3.55 -13.23 -6.29
CA GLU A 57 4.16 -14.47 -6.75
C GLU A 57 3.69 -14.84 -8.16
N TYR A 58 2.39 -14.73 -8.43
CA TYR A 58 1.81 -15.00 -9.74
C TYR A 58 2.48 -14.15 -10.82
N GLU A 59 2.54 -12.83 -10.61
CA GLU A 59 3.11 -11.92 -11.61
C GLU A 59 4.63 -12.10 -11.76
N ALA A 60 5.34 -12.34 -10.66
CA ALA A 60 6.76 -12.61 -10.70
C ALA A 60 7.07 -13.88 -11.52
N LYS A 61 6.30 -14.95 -11.32
CA LYS A 61 6.39 -16.20 -12.12
C LYS A 61 5.96 -16.03 -13.57
N HIS A 62 5.01 -15.16 -13.85
CA HIS A 62 4.62 -14.82 -15.22
C HIS A 62 5.76 -14.14 -15.99
N ILE A 63 6.53 -13.28 -15.31
CA ILE A 63 7.72 -12.62 -15.90
C ILE A 63 8.90 -13.60 -16.02
N ASN A 64 9.13 -14.42 -15.01
CA ASN A 64 10.18 -15.45 -14.99
C ASN A 64 9.72 -16.67 -14.18
N ASP A 65 9.45 -17.78 -14.86
CA ASP A 65 8.98 -19.03 -14.25
C ASP A 65 9.95 -19.62 -13.19
N LYS A 66 11.24 -19.23 -13.24
CA LYS A 66 12.30 -19.66 -12.31
C LYS A 66 12.59 -18.65 -11.21
N VAL A 67 11.81 -17.58 -11.09
CA VAL A 67 11.99 -16.57 -10.04
C VAL A 67 11.90 -17.19 -8.65
N LYS A 68 12.80 -16.79 -7.77
CA LYS A 68 12.70 -17.10 -6.34
C LYS A 68 11.80 -16.08 -5.68
N PHE A 69 10.68 -16.52 -5.12
CA PHE A 69 9.76 -15.67 -4.37
C PHE A 69 9.83 -15.99 -2.88
N THR A 70 9.88 -14.95 -2.04
CA THR A 70 9.87 -15.07 -0.58
C THR A 70 8.89 -14.05 -0.02
N ALA A 71 8.01 -14.46 0.88
CA ALA A 71 7.10 -13.59 1.61
C ALA A 71 7.32 -13.75 3.12
N LEU A 72 7.47 -12.64 3.86
CA LEU A 72 7.70 -12.62 5.29
C LEU A 72 6.70 -11.70 6.00
N SER A 73 6.29 -12.09 7.20
CA SER A 73 5.51 -11.29 8.14
C SER A 73 6.44 -10.56 9.10
N SER A 74 6.26 -9.25 9.25
CA SER A 74 6.96 -8.46 10.27
C SER A 74 6.21 -8.39 11.61
N ASN A 75 4.94 -8.84 11.64
CA ASN A 75 4.01 -8.69 12.76
C ASN A 75 3.82 -7.23 13.20
N TYR A 76 3.86 -6.30 12.23
CA TYR A 76 3.88 -4.84 12.44
C TYR A 76 5.03 -4.33 13.31
N GLU A 77 6.11 -5.12 13.45
CA GLU A 77 7.31 -4.76 14.19
C GLU A 77 8.38 -4.20 13.24
N VAL A 78 8.67 -2.90 13.33
CA VAL A 78 9.63 -2.20 12.46
C VAL A 78 11.03 -2.82 12.54
N ASN A 79 11.46 -3.24 13.74
CA ASN A 79 12.76 -3.88 13.92
C ASN A 79 12.83 -5.22 13.17
N ASN A 80 11.79 -6.05 13.26
CA ASN A 80 11.72 -7.31 12.51
C ASN A 80 11.78 -7.04 11.00
N GLN A 81 10.99 -6.06 10.52
CA GLN A 81 11.00 -5.71 9.10
C GLN A 81 12.34 -5.17 8.63
N THR A 82 13.00 -4.36 9.46
CA THR A 82 14.36 -3.87 9.20
C THR A 82 15.34 -5.04 9.01
N HIS A 83 15.34 -6.03 9.90
CA HIS A 83 16.19 -7.22 9.77
C HIS A 83 15.85 -8.05 8.52
N GLN A 84 14.58 -8.15 8.16
CA GLN A 84 14.17 -8.84 6.93
C GLN A 84 14.72 -8.13 5.70
N ILE A 85 14.63 -6.80 5.63
CA ILE A 85 15.21 -6.01 4.52
C ILE A 85 16.74 -6.17 4.46
N ASP A 86 17.44 -6.14 5.60
CA ASP A 86 18.89 -6.33 5.65
C ASP A 86 19.28 -7.76 5.16
N ASN A 87 18.48 -8.77 5.45
CA ASN A 87 18.66 -10.12 4.92
C ASN A 87 18.42 -10.17 3.40
N PHE A 88 17.42 -9.45 2.89
CA PHE A 88 17.17 -9.33 1.45
C PHE A 88 18.34 -8.64 0.73
N ILE A 89 18.91 -7.60 1.33
CA ILE A 89 20.12 -6.92 0.83
C ILE A 89 21.29 -7.91 0.76
N SER A 90 21.55 -8.63 1.84
CA SER A 90 22.64 -9.60 1.93
C SER A 90 22.48 -10.76 0.93
N SER A 91 21.25 -11.12 0.59
CA SER A 91 20.90 -12.13 -0.41
C SER A 91 20.87 -11.61 -1.85
N ASN A 92 21.17 -10.32 -2.07
CA ASN A 92 21.15 -9.65 -3.38
C ASN A 92 19.83 -9.88 -4.16
N VAL A 93 18.68 -9.73 -3.50
CA VAL A 93 17.38 -9.82 -4.19
C VAL A 93 17.25 -8.71 -5.23
N ASN A 94 16.52 -8.97 -6.32
CA ASN A 94 16.38 -7.98 -7.40
C ASN A 94 15.31 -6.93 -7.12
N LEU A 95 14.21 -7.35 -6.50
CA LEU A 95 13.04 -6.53 -6.21
C LEU A 95 12.55 -6.81 -4.79
N ILE A 96 12.39 -5.76 -4.00
CA ILE A 96 11.69 -5.79 -2.72
C ILE A 96 10.32 -5.17 -2.90
N LEU A 97 9.28 -5.90 -2.52
CA LEU A 97 7.93 -5.39 -2.32
C LEU A 97 7.75 -5.14 -0.82
N LEU A 98 7.38 -3.93 -0.45
CA LEU A 98 7.35 -3.48 0.94
C LEU A 98 5.95 -3.02 1.33
N GLY A 99 5.25 -3.82 2.14
CA GLY A 99 4.10 -3.35 2.93
C GLY A 99 4.60 -2.91 4.30
N ALA A 100 4.85 -1.62 4.48
CA ALA A 100 5.57 -1.11 5.65
C ALA A 100 4.82 -1.36 6.96
N ALA A 101 5.53 -1.82 7.99
CA ALA A 101 5.01 -1.94 9.35
C ALA A 101 4.78 -0.56 10.00
N ASP A 102 5.62 0.40 9.64
CA ASP A 102 5.49 1.83 9.93
C ASP A 102 6.03 2.61 8.74
N SER A 103 5.20 3.47 8.15
CA SER A 103 5.54 4.18 6.90
C SER A 103 6.76 5.12 7.04
N LYS A 104 7.02 5.65 8.23
CA LYS A 104 8.16 6.55 8.52
C LYS A 104 9.34 5.78 9.12
N GLY A 105 9.05 4.93 10.10
CA GLY A 105 10.08 4.20 10.84
C GLY A 105 10.93 3.27 9.99
N ILE A 106 10.41 2.81 8.85
CA ILE A 106 11.12 1.91 7.92
C ILE A 106 12.14 2.62 7.02
N ALA A 107 12.12 3.96 6.95
CA ALA A 107 12.94 4.75 6.04
C ALA A 107 14.44 4.39 6.03
N PRO A 108 15.13 4.18 7.16
CA PRO A 108 16.54 3.83 7.15
C PRO A 108 16.83 2.50 6.43
N ALA A 109 15.95 1.50 6.58
CA ALA A 109 16.10 0.20 5.92
C ALA A 109 15.88 0.33 4.39
N VAL A 110 14.87 1.09 3.97
CA VAL A 110 14.63 1.43 2.55
C VAL A 110 15.85 2.10 1.95
N MET A 111 16.42 3.11 2.62
CA MET A 111 17.62 3.81 2.14
C MET A 111 18.80 2.85 1.93
N ARG A 112 19.02 1.90 2.84
CA ARG A 112 20.09 0.89 2.69
C ARG A 112 19.83 -0.02 1.48
N ALA A 113 18.60 -0.50 1.29
CA ALA A 113 18.23 -1.31 0.12
C ALA A 113 18.47 -0.54 -1.18
N LYS A 114 18.10 0.74 -1.23
CA LYS A 114 18.35 1.63 -2.36
C LYS A 114 19.83 1.86 -2.63
N GLN A 115 20.63 2.08 -1.58
CA GLN A 115 22.11 2.21 -1.70
C GLN A 115 22.76 0.93 -2.21
N ALA A 116 22.19 -0.24 -1.88
CA ALA A 116 22.62 -1.54 -2.42
C ALA A 116 22.18 -1.75 -3.90
N GLY A 117 21.47 -0.80 -4.51
CA GLY A 117 21.01 -0.88 -5.90
C GLY A 117 19.80 -1.79 -6.12
N ILE A 118 19.08 -2.13 -5.06
CA ILE A 118 17.86 -2.93 -5.12
C ILE A 118 16.66 -2.03 -5.45
N THR A 119 15.80 -2.49 -6.35
CA THR A 119 14.51 -1.83 -6.61
C THR A 119 13.56 -2.11 -5.44
N VAL A 120 12.97 -1.05 -4.88
CA VAL A 120 12.01 -1.14 -3.78
C VAL A 120 10.69 -0.51 -4.19
N VAL A 121 9.63 -1.29 -4.23
CA VAL A 121 8.27 -0.83 -4.50
C VAL A 121 7.42 -1.01 -3.25
N ALA A 122 6.87 0.09 -2.75
CA ALA A 122 5.89 0.04 -1.68
C ALA A 122 4.55 -0.51 -2.20
N VAL A 123 3.95 -1.43 -1.48
CA VAL A 123 2.67 -2.06 -1.82
C VAL A 123 1.72 -1.95 -0.64
N ASP A 124 0.46 -1.58 -0.89
CA ASP A 124 -0.60 -1.33 0.10
C ASP A 124 -0.38 -0.04 0.90
N VAL A 125 0.75 0.13 1.54
CA VAL A 125 1.09 1.32 2.32
C VAL A 125 2.34 1.99 1.76
N GLY A 126 2.38 3.32 1.78
CA GLY A 126 3.57 4.08 1.42
C GLY A 126 4.68 3.93 2.45
N ALA A 127 5.92 4.12 2.01
CA ALA A 127 7.09 4.08 2.87
C ALA A 127 8.03 5.26 2.55
N GLU A 128 8.55 5.90 3.58
CA GLU A 128 9.62 6.88 3.43
C GLU A 128 10.97 6.18 3.15
N GLY A 129 11.98 6.95 2.75
CA GLY A 129 13.32 6.43 2.45
C GLY A 129 13.65 6.29 0.96
N GLY A 130 12.75 6.79 0.07
CA GLY A 130 13.00 6.87 -1.37
C GLY A 130 12.70 5.56 -2.11
N VAL A 131 11.54 4.95 -1.85
CA VAL A 131 11.01 3.86 -2.68
C VAL A 131 10.89 4.29 -4.14
N ASP A 132 11.01 3.35 -5.07
CA ASP A 132 10.98 3.65 -6.51
C ASP A 132 9.56 3.93 -7.03
N ALA A 133 8.56 3.33 -6.38
CA ALA A 133 7.15 3.55 -6.65
C ALA A 133 6.31 3.06 -5.47
N THR A 134 5.06 3.52 -5.41
CA THR A 134 4.05 3.05 -4.46
C THR A 134 2.81 2.63 -5.22
N VAL A 135 2.28 1.44 -4.94
CA VAL A 135 1.00 0.96 -5.44
C VAL A 135 0.11 0.67 -4.24
N THR A 136 -1.00 1.38 -4.13
CA THR A 136 -1.92 1.29 -2.99
C THR A 136 -3.36 1.47 -3.45
N SER A 137 -4.32 1.07 -2.64
CA SER A 137 -5.72 1.46 -2.87
C SER A 137 -5.91 2.96 -2.69
N ASN A 138 -6.93 3.53 -3.31
CA ASN A 138 -7.34 4.89 -2.99
C ASN A 138 -8.00 4.92 -1.59
N ASN A 139 -7.15 4.89 -0.57
CA ASN A 139 -7.56 4.78 0.83
C ASN A 139 -8.39 5.99 1.29
N LYS A 140 -8.07 7.18 0.77
CA LYS A 140 -8.90 8.37 1.04
C LYS A 140 -10.31 8.22 0.46
N GLN A 141 -10.43 7.66 -0.76
CA GLN A 141 -11.73 7.33 -1.36
C GLN A 141 -12.49 6.29 -0.52
N ALA A 142 -11.78 5.28 0.04
CA ALA A 142 -12.41 4.28 0.90
C ALA A 142 -13.07 4.93 2.12
N GLY A 143 -12.32 5.74 2.88
CA GLY A 143 -12.87 6.47 4.02
C GLY A 143 -14.01 7.43 3.63
N THR A 144 -13.87 8.13 2.49
CA THR A 144 -14.94 9.01 1.99
C THR A 144 -16.23 8.24 1.68
N LYS A 145 -16.13 7.06 1.03
CA LYS A 145 -17.30 6.22 0.73
C LYS A 145 -18.01 5.73 1.99
N ASP A 146 -17.25 5.30 2.99
CA ASP A 146 -17.80 4.88 4.28
C ASP A 146 -18.41 6.06 5.04
N GLY A 147 -17.77 7.23 5.02
CA GLY A 147 -18.29 8.46 5.61
C GLY A 147 -19.62 8.90 4.99
N LEU A 148 -19.70 8.85 3.65
CA LEU A 148 -20.93 9.16 2.92
C LEU A 148 -22.05 8.16 3.28
N TYR A 149 -21.76 6.86 3.27
CA TYR A 149 -22.72 5.83 3.66
C TYR A 149 -23.24 6.05 5.10
N VAL A 150 -22.36 6.38 6.04
CA VAL A 150 -22.74 6.69 7.43
C VAL A 150 -23.61 7.94 7.48
N ALA A 151 -23.22 9.03 6.80
CA ALA A 151 -23.97 10.27 6.80
C ALA A 151 -25.38 10.10 6.21
N GLU A 152 -25.50 9.39 5.09
CA GLU A 152 -26.79 9.11 4.45
C GLU A 152 -27.70 8.26 5.35
N ARG A 153 -27.16 7.18 5.92
CA ARG A 153 -27.91 6.25 6.75
C ARG A 153 -28.38 6.88 8.07
N LEU A 154 -27.57 7.75 8.67
CA LEU A 154 -27.89 8.50 9.88
C LEU A 154 -28.66 9.81 9.60
N LYS A 155 -28.94 10.13 8.32
CA LYS A 155 -29.56 11.41 7.94
C LYS A 155 -28.79 12.60 8.51
N SER A 156 -27.48 12.52 8.47
CA SER A 156 -26.51 13.54 8.92
C SER A 156 -26.58 13.90 10.40
N LYS A 157 -27.09 13.02 11.27
CA LYS A 157 -27.17 13.26 12.72
C LYS A 157 -26.89 11.97 13.52
N GLY A 158 -25.98 12.02 14.49
CA GLY A 158 -25.68 10.87 15.34
C GLY A 158 -24.32 10.91 15.99
N GLN A 159 -23.99 9.84 16.68
CA GLN A 159 -22.75 9.63 17.44
C GLN A 159 -21.94 8.50 16.85
N ILE A 160 -20.70 8.80 16.47
CA ILE A 160 -19.82 7.91 15.69
C ILE A 160 -18.57 7.60 16.50
N ILE A 161 -18.12 6.35 16.43
CA ILE A 161 -16.81 5.91 16.89
C ILE A 161 -15.96 5.55 15.68
N ILE A 162 -14.68 5.98 15.70
CA ILE A 162 -13.64 5.53 14.80
C ILE A 162 -12.70 4.61 15.57
N ILE A 163 -12.54 3.37 15.12
CA ILE A 163 -11.55 2.43 15.65
C ILE A 163 -10.36 2.41 14.69
N ASN A 164 -9.26 2.97 15.16
CA ASN A 164 -8.05 3.23 14.40
C ASN A 164 -7.13 1.99 14.34
N GLY A 165 -5.99 2.10 13.66
CA GLY A 165 -5.03 1.03 13.42
C GLY A 165 -3.58 1.49 13.51
N PRO A 166 -2.63 0.70 12.99
CA PRO A 166 -1.21 1.02 13.01
C PRO A 166 -0.89 2.30 12.23
N PRO A 167 0.26 2.96 12.51
CA PRO A 167 0.63 4.26 11.93
C PRO A 167 1.17 4.12 10.50
N VAL A 168 0.34 3.66 9.58
CA VAL A 168 0.65 3.47 8.17
C VAL A 168 -0.22 4.36 7.29
N THR A 169 0.26 4.73 6.10
CA THR A 169 -0.43 5.67 5.21
C THR A 169 -1.84 5.20 4.84
N ALA A 170 -2.05 3.91 4.61
CA ALA A 170 -3.36 3.36 4.29
C ALA A 170 -4.39 3.67 5.39
N VAL A 171 -4.01 3.51 6.66
CA VAL A 171 -4.88 3.79 7.81
C VAL A 171 -5.12 5.28 7.97
N THR A 172 -4.08 6.09 7.92
CA THR A 172 -4.20 7.55 8.07
C THR A 172 -5.07 8.18 6.98
N ASP A 173 -4.94 7.68 5.74
CA ASP A 173 -5.73 8.17 4.60
C ASP A 173 -7.20 7.75 4.69
N ARG A 174 -7.51 6.53 5.15
CA ARG A 174 -8.89 6.07 5.41
C ARG A 174 -9.57 6.98 6.43
N VAL A 175 -8.90 7.19 7.57
CA VAL A 175 -9.42 8.06 8.63
C VAL A 175 -9.57 9.50 8.15
N ALA A 176 -8.59 10.03 7.39
CA ALA A 176 -8.67 11.38 6.82
C ALA A 176 -9.86 11.52 5.86
N GLY A 177 -10.05 10.57 4.94
CA GLY A 177 -11.16 10.57 4.00
C GLY A 177 -12.52 10.49 4.70
N PHE A 178 -12.64 9.63 5.73
CA PHE A 178 -13.85 9.53 6.55
C PHE A 178 -14.14 10.84 7.28
N LEU A 179 -13.16 11.41 7.98
CA LEU A 179 -13.32 12.65 8.73
C LEU A 179 -13.62 13.86 7.84
N GLU A 180 -13.03 13.94 6.64
CA GLU A 180 -13.37 15.00 5.67
C GLU A 180 -14.82 14.94 5.24
N GLU A 181 -15.38 13.72 5.08
CA GLU A 181 -16.81 13.58 4.78
C GLU A 181 -17.68 13.94 5.97
N ILE A 182 -17.40 13.39 7.16
CA ILE A 182 -18.19 13.64 8.37
C ILE A 182 -18.23 15.13 8.74
N LYS A 183 -17.14 15.87 8.53
CA LYS A 183 -17.10 17.33 8.78
C LYS A 183 -18.13 18.15 7.99
N LYS A 184 -18.65 17.63 6.90
CA LYS A 184 -19.72 18.29 6.13
C LYS A 184 -21.08 18.19 6.82
N HIS A 185 -21.19 17.37 7.87
CA HIS A 185 -22.42 17.05 8.59
C HIS A 185 -22.26 17.43 10.08
N PRO A 186 -22.52 18.68 10.47
CA PRO A 186 -22.18 19.20 11.81
C PRO A 186 -22.91 18.54 12.97
N ASP A 187 -24.03 17.85 12.72
CA ASP A 187 -24.77 17.08 13.72
C ASP A 187 -24.28 15.64 13.90
N LEU A 188 -23.29 15.20 13.09
CA LEU A 188 -22.54 13.97 13.32
C LEU A 188 -21.38 14.26 14.27
N LYS A 189 -21.32 13.56 15.40
CA LYS A 189 -20.31 13.77 16.45
C LYS A 189 -19.41 12.56 16.60
N ILE A 190 -18.10 12.78 16.54
CA ILE A 190 -17.11 11.75 16.83
C ILE A 190 -16.91 11.65 18.34
N LEU A 191 -17.25 10.49 18.92
CA LEU A 191 -17.09 10.21 20.35
C LEU A 191 -15.66 9.76 20.70
N SER A 192 -15.04 8.97 19.81
CA SER A 192 -13.68 8.45 19.97
C SER A 192 -13.06 8.19 18.58
N GLN A 193 -11.76 8.45 18.44
CA GLN A 193 -11.02 8.22 17.18
C GLN A 193 -9.58 7.76 17.36
N ASP A 194 -9.07 7.71 18.60
CA ASP A 194 -7.61 7.53 18.84
C ASP A 194 -7.27 6.11 19.29
N GLN A 195 -8.26 5.21 19.38
CA GLN A 195 -8.07 3.84 19.85
C GLN A 195 -7.51 2.94 18.76
N ASN A 196 -6.29 2.46 18.94
CA ASN A 196 -5.59 1.59 17.97
C ASN A 196 -5.88 0.11 18.26
N ALA A 197 -6.62 -0.54 17.36
CA ALA A 197 -6.94 -1.96 17.41
C ALA A 197 -5.88 -2.86 16.72
N GLY A 198 -4.77 -2.29 16.24
CA GLY A 198 -3.73 -3.03 15.53
C GLY A 198 -4.18 -3.63 14.20
N GLY A 199 -5.34 -3.20 13.67
CA GLY A 199 -5.91 -3.74 12.43
C GLY A 199 -6.36 -5.21 12.53
N SER A 200 -6.60 -5.73 13.72
CA SER A 200 -6.89 -7.15 13.99
C SER A 200 -8.29 -7.37 14.59
N ARG A 201 -8.78 -8.61 14.44
CA ARG A 201 -10.08 -9.03 15.03
C ARG A 201 -10.05 -8.93 16.56
N ASP A 202 -8.98 -9.42 17.19
CA ASP A 202 -8.84 -9.40 18.65
C ASP A 202 -8.74 -7.97 19.18
N GLY A 203 -8.00 -7.11 18.47
CA GLY A 203 -7.91 -5.69 18.79
C GLY A 203 -9.26 -4.99 18.67
N GLY A 204 -10.01 -5.27 17.60
CA GLY A 204 -11.39 -4.77 17.41
C GLY A 204 -12.32 -5.19 18.53
N LEU A 205 -12.30 -6.48 18.89
CA LEU A 205 -13.10 -7.02 20.00
C LEU A 205 -12.76 -6.32 21.32
N ARG A 206 -11.48 -6.22 21.66
CA ARG A 206 -11.02 -5.61 22.91
C ARG A 206 -11.41 -4.13 22.99
N ILE A 207 -11.01 -3.35 21.98
CA ILE A 207 -11.26 -1.89 21.97
C ILE A 207 -12.76 -1.59 21.96
N MET A 208 -13.55 -2.31 21.15
CA MET A 208 -14.99 -2.08 21.10
C MET A 208 -15.67 -2.45 22.42
N SER A 209 -15.23 -3.51 23.14
CA SER A 209 -15.75 -3.86 24.46
C SER A 209 -15.55 -2.72 25.47
N ASP A 210 -14.37 -2.08 25.45
CA ASP A 210 -14.07 -0.93 26.30
C ASP A 210 -14.96 0.27 25.95
N LEU A 211 -15.13 0.55 24.66
CA LEU A 211 -15.94 1.67 24.17
C LEU A 211 -17.45 1.46 24.43
N LEU A 212 -17.95 0.23 24.35
CA LEU A 212 -19.34 -0.10 24.73
C LEU A 212 -19.62 0.12 26.22
N THR A 213 -18.60 0.01 27.06
CA THR A 213 -18.70 0.33 28.49
C THR A 213 -18.63 1.85 28.71
N ALA A 214 -17.82 2.57 27.92
CA ALA A 214 -17.64 4.01 28.06
C ALA A 214 -18.81 4.84 27.52
N PHE A 215 -19.49 4.34 26.46
CA PHE A 215 -20.57 5.07 25.78
C PHE A 215 -21.88 4.31 25.82
N ASN A 216 -22.89 4.91 26.49
CA ASN A 216 -24.21 4.33 26.60
C ASN A 216 -24.99 4.29 25.29
N HIS A 217 -24.66 5.13 24.34
CA HIS A 217 -25.28 5.21 23.02
C HIS A 217 -24.25 5.48 21.92
N ILE A 218 -24.37 4.76 20.82
CA ILE A 218 -23.55 4.86 19.60
C ILE A 218 -24.51 4.66 18.44
N ASP A 219 -24.34 5.40 17.33
CA ASP A 219 -25.16 5.24 16.13
C ASP A 219 -24.39 4.53 14.99
N ALA A 220 -23.07 4.75 14.89
CA ALA A 220 -22.22 4.08 13.92
C ALA A 220 -20.79 3.89 14.40
N VAL A 221 -20.13 2.86 13.86
CA VAL A 221 -18.70 2.59 14.04
C VAL A 221 -18.02 2.52 12.69
N PHE A 222 -16.97 3.32 12.48
CA PHE A 222 -16.02 3.13 11.40
C PHE A 222 -14.81 2.36 11.92
N ALA A 223 -14.64 1.13 11.45
CA ALA A 223 -13.47 0.30 11.69
C ALA A 223 -12.53 0.40 10.47
N ILE A 224 -11.25 0.62 10.70
CA ILE A 224 -10.30 0.89 9.61
C ILE A 224 -10.11 -0.30 8.65
N ASN A 225 -10.51 -1.50 9.03
CA ASN A 225 -10.50 -2.68 8.17
C ASN A 225 -11.52 -3.74 8.60
N ASP A 226 -11.75 -4.74 7.75
CA ASP A 226 -12.70 -5.82 7.98
C ASP A 226 -12.39 -6.68 9.22
N PRO A 227 -11.13 -7.10 9.48
CA PRO A 227 -10.83 -7.82 10.73
C PRO A 227 -11.25 -7.05 11.97
N THR A 228 -10.96 -5.75 12.04
CA THR A 228 -11.39 -4.88 13.13
C THR A 228 -12.93 -4.79 13.21
N ALA A 229 -13.62 -4.63 12.07
CA ALA A 229 -15.07 -4.58 12.00
C ALA A 229 -15.73 -5.85 12.53
N ILE A 230 -15.20 -7.03 12.17
CA ILE A 230 -15.66 -8.33 12.68
C ILE A 230 -15.46 -8.41 14.21
N GLY A 231 -14.34 -7.94 14.72
CA GLY A 231 -14.08 -7.86 16.16
C GLY A 231 -15.11 -6.98 16.87
N CYS A 232 -15.47 -5.84 16.29
CA CYS A 232 -16.49 -4.94 16.81
C CYS A 232 -17.90 -5.58 16.84
N ASP A 233 -18.28 -6.31 15.79
CA ASP A 233 -19.55 -7.04 15.73
C ASP A 233 -19.64 -8.13 16.82
N LEU A 234 -18.52 -8.83 17.07
CA LEU A 234 -18.44 -9.81 18.16
C LEU A 234 -18.59 -9.14 19.54
N ALA A 235 -17.93 -8.01 19.78
CA ALA A 235 -18.08 -7.24 21.03
C ALA A 235 -19.52 -6.79 21.24
N ALA A 236 -20.17 -6.29 20.19
CA ALA A 236 -21.57 -5.88 20.23
C ALA A 236 -22.50 -7.06 20.60
N LYS A 237 -22.29 -8.24 20.00
CA LYS A 237 -23.03 -9.47 20.30
C LYS A 237 -22.86 -9.89 21.77
N GLN A 238 -21.62 -9.85 22.29
CA GLN A 238 -21.33 -10.18 23.69
C GLN A 238 -22.00 -9.20 24.67
N ALA A 239 -21.98 -7.91 24.35
CA ALA A 239 -22.63 -6.87 25.15
C ALA A 239 -24.14 -6.74 24.91
N GLN A 240 -24.73 -7.56 24.02
CA GLN A 240 -26.15 -7.50 23.60
C GLN A 240 -26.58 -6.11 23.08
N ARG A 241 -25.66 -5.35 22.51
CA ARG A 241 -25.88 -4.02 21.91
C ARG A 241 -26.25 -4.16 20.44
N LYS A 242 -27.29 -3.45 19.96
CA LYS A 242 -27.83 -3.58 18.59
C LYS A 242 -28.22 -2.25 17.95
N GLU A 243 -28.04 -1.14 18.65
CA GLU A 243 -28.54 0.17 18.26
C GLU A 243 -27.68 0.89 17.20
N PHE A 244 -26.51 0.35 16.84
CA PHE A 244 -25.59 0.94 15.88
C PHE A 244 -25.31 -0.01 14.71
N PHE A 245 -24.64 0.51 13.70
CA PHE A 245 -24.08 -0.30 12.62
C PHE A 245 -22.59 -0.03 12.45
N ILE A 246 -21.91 -0.94 11.73
CA ILE A 246 -20.46 -0.92 11.53
C ILE A 246 -20.18 -0.83 10.04
N VAL A 247 -19.24 0.04 9.66
CA VAL A 247 -18.64 0.07 8.32
C VAL A 247 -17.14 -0.21 8.41
N GLY A 248 -16.58 -0.81 7.37
CA GLY A 248 -15.19 -1.23 7.33
C GLY A 248 -14.55 -1.03 5.97
N VAL A 249 -13.32 -1.47 5.84
CA VAL A 249 -12.57 -1.45 4.59
C VAL A 249 -11.94 -2.82 4.39
N ASP A 250 -11.85 -3.28 3.19
CA ASP A 250 -11.10 -4.33 2.54
C ASP A 250 -11.98 -5.09 1.53
N GLY A 251 -13.26 -5.40 1.84
CA GLY A 251 -14.07 -6.28 1.03
C GLY A 251 -13.58 -7.73 1.08
N SER A 252 -13.07 -8.17 2.23
CA SER A 252 -12.48 -9.49 2.40
C SER A 252 -13.51 -10.62 2.21
N PRO A 253 -13.10 -11.81 1.79
CA PRO A 253 -13.99 -12.98 1.79
C PRO A 253 -14.63 -13.24 3.15
N ASP A 254 -13.92 -12.93 4.24
CA ASP A 254 -14.38 -13.12 5.62
C ASP A 254 -15.53 -12.20 6.01
N ILE A 255 -15.64 -10.99 5.40
CA ILE A 255 -16.72 -10.05 5.71
C ILE A 255 -18.05 -10.40 5.01
N VAL A 256 -17.99 -11.13 3.89
CA VAL A 256 -19.17 -11.46 3.07
C VAL A 256 -20.26 -12.17 3.87
N PRO A 257 -19.96 -13.20 4.69
CA PRO A 257 -20.97 -13.83 5.55
C PRO A 257 -21.65 -12.86 6.51
N PHE A 258 -20.91 -11.89 7.07
CA PHE A 258 -21.47 -10.89 7.98
C PHE A 258 -22.40 -9.90 7.27
N LEU A 259 -22.04 -9.48 6.06
CA LEU A 259 -22.92 -8.63 5.25
C LEU A 259 -24.21 -9.36 4.86
N LYS A 260 -24.17 -10.68 4.68
CA LYS A 260 -25.37 -11.52 4.38
C LYS A 260 -26.17 -11.88 5.61
N ASP A 261 -25.58 -11.81 6.82
CA ASP A 261 -26.27 -12.12 8.07
C ASP A 261 -27.14 -10.94 8.54
N PRO A 262 -28.48 -11.09 8.61
CA PRO A 262 -29.35 -10.05 9.19
C PRO A 262 -29.04 -9.71 10.65
N GLY A 263 -28.44 -10.65 11.39
CA GLY A 263 -28.06 -10.47 12.79
C GLY A 263 -26.72 -9.76 13.00
N SER A 264 -25.93 -9.53 11.96
CA SER A 264 -24.69 -8.77 12.03
C SER A 264 -24.94 -7.27 11.94
N LEU A 265 -24.20 -6.51 12.71
CA LEU A 265 -24.20 -5.03 12.65
C LEU A 265 -23.33 -4.47 11.52
N ILE A 266 -22.53 -5.29 10.87
CA ILE A 266 -21.72 -4.86 9.72
C ILE A 266 -22.65 -4.57 8.54
N ALA A 267 -22.60 -3.33 8.06
CA ALA A 267 -23.50 -2.80 7.06
C ALA A 267 -22.83 -2.56 5.70
N ALA A 268 -21.56 -2.20 5.71
CA ALA A 268 -20.80 -1.93 4.49
C ALA A 268 -19.29 -2.15 4.69
N THR A 269 -18.57 -2.32 3.58
CA THR A 269 -17.12 -2.33 3.51
C THR A 269 -16.66 -1.71 2.19
N ALA A 270 -15.65 -0.83 2.23
CA ALA A 270 -15.02 -0.29 1.02
C ALA A 270 -14.02 -1.34 0.47
N ALA A 271 -14.38 -1.99 -0.63
CA ALA A 271 -13.65 -3.13 -1.17
C ALA A 271 -12.38 -2.73 -1.93
N GLN A 272 -11.27 -3.38 -1.62
CA GLN A 272 -9.97 -3.28 -2.27
C GLN A 272 -9.74 -4.47 -3.23
N ASP A 273 -8.67 -4.40 -4.05
CA ASP A 273 -8.16 -5.52 -4.85
C ASP A 273 -6.67 -5.75 -4.56
N PRO A 274 -6.35 -6.48 -3.47
CA PRO A 274 -4.97 -6.73 -3.08
C PRO A 274 -4.19 -7.57 -4.10
N TYR A 275 -4.86 -8.46 -4.81
CA TYR A 275 -4.23 -9.30 -5.82
C TYR A 275 -3.75 -8.46 -7.02
N LEU A 276 -4.62 -7.63 -7.59
CA LEU A 276 -4.28 -6.70 -8.67
C LEU A 276 -3.19 -5.71 -8.23
N MET A 277 -3.31 -5.17 -7.02
CA MET A 277 -2.35 -4.22 -6.45
C MET A 277 -0.93 -4.81 -6.45
N ALA A 278 -0.79 -6.05 -6.00
CA ALA A 278 0.50 -6.73 -5.95
C ALA A 278 1.05 -7.05 -7.34
N GLN A 279 0.21 -7.45 -8.29
CA GLN A 279 0.62 -7.65 -9.68
C GLN A 279 1.17 -6.36 -10.28
N GLU A 280 0.47 -5.24 -10.10
CA GLU A 280 0.93 -3.94 -10.61
C GLU A 280 2.24 -3.51 -9.95
N ALA A 281 2.43 -3.76 -8.65
CA ALA A 281 3.68 -3.47 -7.95
C ALA A 281 4.87 -4.26 -8.55
N VAL A 282 4.70 -5.54 -8.85
CA VAL A 282 5.74 -6.37 -9.51
C VAL A 282 6.04 -5.87 -10.92
N LYS A 283 5.01 -5.57 -11.74
CA LYS A 283 5.18 -5.04 -13.10
C LYS A 283 5.93 -3.71 -13.10
N ILE A 284 5.54 -2.79 -12.21
CA ILE A 284 6.20 -1.48 -12.07
C ILE A 284 7.66 -1.70 -11.64
N GLY A 285 7.91 -2.50 -10.62
CA GLY A 285 9.26 -2.80 -10.14
C GLY A 285 10.14 -3.41 -11.23
N TYR A 286 9.64 -4.39 -11.99
CA TYR A 286 10.35 -4.98 -13.11
C TYR A 286 10.65 -3.96 -14.22
N ASN A 287 9.69 -3.09 -14.56
CA ASN A 287 9.91 -2.03 -15.54
C ASN A 287 11.01 -1.05 -15.09
N ILE A 288 11.02 -0.69 -13.81
CA ILE A 288 12.08 0.17 -13.24
C ILE A 288 13.45 -0.51 -13.33
N MET A 289 13.55 -1.81 -13.05
CA MET A 289 14.77 -2.59 -13.24
C MET A 289 15.27 -2.59 -14.69
N GLN A 290 14.36 -2.45 -15.67
CA GLN A 290 14.69 -2.30 -17.10
C GLN A 290 15.05 -0.85 -17.49
N GLY A 291 15.17 0.07 -16.53
CA GLY A 291 15.46 1.48 -16.77
C GLY A 291 14.26 2.31 -17.27
N LYS A 292 13.05 1.76 -17.19
CA LYS A 292 11.82 2.50 -17.54
C LYS A 292 11.32 3.24 -16.31
N LYS A 293 11.15 4.55 -16.42
CA LYS A 293 10.52 5.32 -15.33
C LYS A 293 9.04 4.95 -15.22
N PRO A 294 8.48 4.82 -13.99
CA PRO A 294 7.05 4.67 -13.82
C PRO A 294 6.35 5.93 -14.35
N LYS A 295 5.12 5.76 -14.85
CA LYS A 295 4.31 6.91 -15.31
C LYS A 295 4.00 7.86 -14.15
N GLU A 296 3.75 7.29 -13.00
CA GLU A 296 3.47 7.98 -11.74
C GLU A 296 4.20 7.24 -10.62
N GLU A 297 4.76 7.99 -9.66
CA GLU A 297 5.41 7.40 -8.47
C GLU A 297 4.39 6.77 -7.52
N LEU A 298 3.14 7.27 -7.54
CA LEU A 298 2.02 6.77 -6.77
C LEU A 298 0.90 6.27 -7.69
N THR A 299 0.64 4.97 -7.66
CA THR A 299 -0.48 4.34 -8.36
C THR A 299 -1.61 4.06 -7.38
N LEU A 300 -2.79 4.64 -7.61
CA LEU A 300 -3.98 4.45 -6.78
C LEU A 300 -4.96 3.48 -7.44
N ILE A 301 -5.23 2.35 -6.79
CA ILE A 301 -6.25 1.39 -7.21
C ILE A 301 -7.61 1.85 -6.68
N PRO A 302 -8.62 2.07 -7.55
CA PRO A 302 -9.95 2.46 -7.12
C PRO A 302 -10.61 1.42 -6.20
N VAL A 303 -11.46 1.89 -5.28
CA VAL A 303 -12.23 1.03 -4.36
C VAL A 303 -13.73 1.08 -4.66
N GLY A 304 -14.40 -0.06 -4.45
CA GLY A 304 -15.87 -0.16 -4.49
C GLY A 304 -16.48 -0.05 -3.10
N LEU A 305 -17.79 0.18 -2.99
CA LEU A 305 -18.52 0.02 -1.73
C LEU A 305 -19.44 -1.20 -1.83
N ILE A 306 -19.25 -2.14 -0.91
CA ILE A 306 -20.08 -3.34 -0.77
C ILE A 306 -20.94 -3.19 0.46
N THR A 307 -22.24 -3.35 0.29
CA THR A 307 -23.26 -3.21 1.32
C THR A 307 -24.12 -4.47 1.39
N LYS A 308 -25.01 -4.55 2.39
CA LYS A 308 -25.99 -5.66 2.48
C LYS A 308 -26.86 -5.78 1.22
N GLU A 309 -27.13 -4.66 0.53
CA GLU A 309 -28.01 -4.62 -0.65
C GLU A 309 -27.31 -5.12 -1.94
N ASN A 310 -25.97 -5.10 -2.01
CA ASN A 310 -25.26 -5.48 -3.22
C ASN A 310 -24.28 -6.67 -3.06
N VAL A 311 -24.12 -7.19 -1.84
CA VAL A 311 -23.15 -8.26 -1.51
C VAL A 311 -23.37 -9.54 -2.30
N ASP A 312 -24.59 -9.85 -2.74
CA ASP A 312 -24.87 -11.06 -3.53
C ASP A 312 -24.23 -11.04 -4.92
N ARG A 313 -23.86 -9.87 -5.41
CA ARG A 313 -23.15 -9.67 -6.67
C ARG A 313 -21.64 -9.51 -6.50
N TYR A 314 -21.18 -9.54 -5.27
CA TYR A 314 -19.77 -9.38 -4.93
C TYR A 314 -19.11 -10.75 -4.71
N ALA A 315 -18.11 -11.04 -5.52
CA ALA A 315 -17.40 -12.32 -5.47
C ALA A 315 -16.27 -12.40 -4.43
N GLY A 316 -15.99 -11.30 -3.74
CA GLY A 316 -14.80 -11.19 -2.88
C GLY A 316 -13.51 -11.05 -3.69
N TRP A 317 -12.38 -11.26 -3.05
CA TRP A 317 -11.07 -11.32 -3.71
C TRP A 317 -10.91 -12.67 -4.42
N THR A 318 -11.61 -12.82 -5.53
CA THR A 318 -11.54 -14.06 -6.29
C THR A 318 -10.42 -13.98 -7.32
N LYS A 319 -9.29 -14.62 -7.01
CA LYS A 319 -8.45 -15.31 -7.99
C LYS A 319 -7.52 -16.29 -7.31
#